data_f2ce75dc6da6c015375243981fefa3a5
#
_entry.id   f2ce75dc6da6c015375243981fefa3a5
#
_cell.length_a   1.000
_cell.length_b   1.000
_cell.length_c   1.000
_cell.angle_alpha   90.00
_cell.angle_beta   90.00
_cell.angle_gamma   90.00
#
_symmetry.space_group_name_H-M   'P 1'
#
loop_
_entity.id
_entity.type
_entity.pdbx_description
1 polymer ?
#
loop_
_entity_poly.entity_id
_entity_poly.type
_entity_poly.pdbx_seq_one_letter_code
_entity_poly.pdbx_strand_id
1 'polypeptide(L)'
;LFRSPTCMVRPSHTYGPTMDIENDSRVFSEFVGNVIRNENIAIKSDGLASRNFCYIADATLAYFMVLLSGGMGEAYNVANESGKITIRELAELLCNMFPEKKIKATYQKQDANYLENQHKVHSMQSTDKLKKLGWYPNFDLEKGFKRTIGSFEEENNTNEESKHCSSDI
;
A
#
# COMPACT_ATOMS: atom_id res chain seq x y z
N LEU A 1 -2.95 25.42 31.73
CA LEU A 1 -2.47 24.70 30.54
C LEU A 1 -3.21 23.36 30.48
N PHE A 2 -4.22 23.29 29.63
CA PHE A 2 -4.93 22.04 29.37
C PHE A 2 -4.01 21.10 28.59
N ARG A 3 -3.44 20.10 29.23
CA ARG A 3 -2.75 18.98 28.54
C ARG A 3 -3.83 17.99 28.10
N SER A 4 -4.24 18.06 26.83
CA SER A 4 -5.03 16.98 26.27
C SER A 4 -4.21 15.69 26.27
N PRO A 5 -4.76 14.55 26.70
CA PRO A 5 -4.10 13.26 26.56
C PRO A 5 -3.91 12.98 25.07
N THR A 6 -2.67 12.77 24.65
CA THR A 6 -2.33 12.51 23.25
C THR A 6 -1.50 11.26 23.12
N CYS A 7 -1.71 10.51 22.05
CA CYS A 7 -0.84 9.44 21.60
C CYS A 7 -0.49 9.67 20.12
N MET A 8 0.56 9.04 19.65
CA MET A 8 1.04 9.19 18.28
C MET A 8 0.98 7.86 17.56
N VAL A 9 0.53 7.85 16.31
CA VAL A 9 0.65 6.72 15.40
C VAL A 9 1.65 7.04 14.29
N ARG A 10 2.47 6.06 13.92
CA ARG A 10 3.46 6.14 12.86
C ARG A 10 3.17 5.05 11.83
N PRO A 11 2.33 5.33 10.81
CA PRO A 11 1.99 4.35 9.80
C PRO A 11 3.17 4.04 8.87
N SER A 12 3.25 2.80 8.43
CA SER A 12 4.05 2.38 7.28
C SER A 12 3.33 2.75 5.97
N HIS A 13 3.74 2.17 4.83
CA HIS A 13 3.04 2.38 3.57
C HIS A 13 1.63 1.77 3.64
N THR A 14 0.66 2.63 3.88
CA THR A 14 -0.75 2.24 3.93
C THR A 14 -1.35 2.32 2.53
N TYR A 15 -2.09 1.27 2.14
CA TYR A 15 -2.73 1.15 0.85
C TYR A 15 -4.13 0.54 1.00
N GLY A 16 -5.00 0.74 0.01
CA GLY A 16 -6.36 0.22 0.05
C GLY A 16 -7.27 0.89 -0.99
N PRO A 17 -8.57 0.56 -0.99
CA PRO A 17 -9.57 1.24 -1.79
C PRO A 17 -9.51 2.76 -1.65
N THR A 18 -9.90 3.47 -2.69
CA THR A 18 -9.92 4.96 -2.75
C THR A 18 -8.55 5.65 -2.65
N MET A 19 -7.43 4.91 -2.72
CA MET A 19 -6.11 5.55 -2.81
C MET A 19 -6.00 6.33 -4.12
N ASP A 20 -5.31 7.47 -4.09
CA ASP A 20 -5.08 8.25 -5.30
C ASP A 20 -4.04 7.54 -6.19
N ILE A 21 -4.49 6.93 -7.29
CA ILE A 21 -3.62 6.24 -8.25
C ILE A 21 -3.11 7.15 -9.37
N GLU A 22 -3.66 8.36 -9.51
CA GLU A 22 -3.32 9.29 -10.59
C GLU A 22 -2.29 10.33 -10.14
N ASN A 23 -2.43 10.87 -8.92
CA ASN A 23 -1.61 11.97 -8.44
C ASN A 23 -0.60 11.57 -7.35
N ASP A 24 -0.65 10.32 -6.88
CA ASP A 24 0.28 9.82 -5.87
C ASP A 24 1.57 9.33 -6.53
N SER A 25 2.67 10.00 -6.24
CA SER A 25 4.01 9.66 -6.77
C SER A 25 4.65 8.43 -6.14
N ARG A 26 3.97 7.75 -5.20
CA ARG A 26 4.50 6.54 -4.57
C ARG A 26 4.46 5.37 -5.54
N VAL A 27 5.56 4.61 -5.57
CA VAL A 27 5.76 3.52 -6.54
C VAL A 27 4.64 2.48 -6.55
N PHE A 28 4.08 2.15 -5.40
CA PHE A 28 3.00 1.16 -5.32
C PHE A 28 1.66 1.69 -5.87
N SER A 29 1.40 2.99 -5.79
CA SER A 29 0.24 3.62 -6.41
C SER A 29 0.35 3.58 -7.93
N GLU A 30 1.53 3.87 -8.48
CA GLU A 30 1.83 3.70 -9.90
C GLU A 30 1.61 2.25 -10.35
N PHE A 31 2.09 1.26 -9.57
CA PHE A 31 1.93 -0.15 -9.90
C PHE A 31 0.47 -0.60 -9.91
N VAL A 32 -0.32 -0.18 -8.91
CA VAL A 32 -1.76 -0.45 -8.87
C VAL A 32 -2.45 0.18 -10.08
N GLY A 33 -2.14 1.42 -10.40
CA GLY A 33 -2.66 2.11 -11.59
C GLY A 33 -2.33 1.36 -12.89
N ASN A 34 -1.09 0.87 -13.04
CA ASN A 34 -0.69 0.08 -14.22
C ASN A 34 -1.49 -1.22 -14.34
N VAL A 35 -1.73 -1.93 -13.22
CA VAL A 35 -2.56 -3.15 -13.24
C VAL A 35 -4.00 -2.83 -13.67
N ILE A 36 -4.59 -1.75 -13.17
CA ILE A 36 -5.96 -1.33 -13.51
C ILE A 36 -6.06 -0.97 -15.01
N ARG A 37 -5.06 -0.25 -15.54
CA ARG A 37 -5.00 0.15 -16.96
C ARG A 37 -4.52 -0.95 -17.91
N ASN A 38 -4.20 -2.16 -17.41
CA ASN A 38 -3.60 -3.26 -18.17
C ASN A 38 -2.24 -2.88 -18.81
N GLU A 39 -1.45 -2.08 -18.12
CA GLU A 39 -0.13 -1.61 -18.56
C GLU A 39 0.99 -2.40 -17.87
N ASN A 40 2.14 -2.52 -18.54
CA ASN A 40 3.31 -3.15 -17.93
C ASN A 40 3.86 -2.30 -16.78
N ILE A 41 4.31 -2.97 -15.72
CA ILE A 41 4.90 -2.32 -14.54
C ILE A 41 6.36 -2.01 -14.82
N ALA A 42 6.72 -0.72 -14.92
CA ALA A 42 8.09 -0.28 -15.15
C ALA A 42 8.81 0.01 -13.82
N ILE A 43 9.81 -0.80 -13.48
CA ILE A 43 10.67 -0.58 -12.31
C ILE A 43 11.79 0.37 -12.71
N LYS A 44 11.76 1.59 -12.14
CA LYS A 44 12.71 2.68 -12.47
C LYS A 44 14.04 2.59 -11.69
N SER A 45 14.24 1.55 -10.89
CA SER A 45 15.43 1.31 -10.06
C SER A 45 15.86 -0.14 -10.18
N ASP A 46 16.81 -0.59 -9.34
CA ASP A 46 17.16 -2.01 -9.23
C ASP A 46 16.02 -2.85 -8.58
N GLY A 47 15.03 -2.18 -8.00
CA GLY A 47 13.90 -2.81 -7.33
C GLY A 47 14.22 -3.49 -6.00
N LEU A 48 15.45 -3.35 -5.48
CA LEU A 48 15.91 -4.02 -4.26
C LEU A 48 15.48 -3.32 -2.97
N ALA A 49 15.01 -2.08 -3.06
CA ALA A 49 14.51 -1.35 -1.89
C ALA A 49 13.30 -2.09 -1.30
N SER A 50 13.37 -2.44 -0.01
CA SER A 50 12.27 -3.06 0.71
C SER A 50 11.35 -2.01 1.33
N ARG A 51 10.05 -2.31 1.37
CA ARG A 51 9.04 -1.50 2.04
C ARG A 51 8.11 -2.41 2.86
N ASN A 52 7.53 -1.85 3.93
CA ASN A 52 6.46 -2.50 4.67
C ASN A 52 5.13 -1.92 4.23
N PHE A 53 4.20 -2.78 3.87
CA PHE A 53 2.86 -2.40 3.45
C PHE A 53 1.84 -2.84 4.49
N CYS A 54 0.87 -1.96 4.79
CA CYS A 54 -0.23 -2.24 5.70
C CYS A 54 -1.56 -1.91 5.02
N TYR A 55 -2.46 -2.88 4.96
CA TYR A 55 -3.77 -2.67 4.37
C TYR A 55 -4.60 -1.68 5.20
N ILE A 56 -5.36 -0.82 4.54
CA ILE A 56 -6.08 0.30 5.19
C ILE A 56 -7.01 -0.16 6.32
N ALA A 57 -7.69 -1.29 6.19
CA ALA A 57 -8.58 -1.78 7.25
C ALA A 57 -7.80 -2.14 8.52
N ASP A 58 -6.64 -2.79 8.39
CA ASP A 58 -5.77 -3.09 9.53
C ASP A 58 -5.20 -1.82 10.16
N ALA A 59 -4.78 -0.85 9.34
CA ALA A 59 -4.30 0.44 9.83
C ALA A 59 -5.40 1.21 10.57
N THR A 60 -6.62 1.23 10.05
CA THR A 60 -7.78 1.88 10.68
C THR A 60 -8.09 1.26 12.04
N LEU A 61 -8.11 -0.08 12.12
CA LEU A 61 -8.30 -0.77 13.38
C LEU A 61 -7.21 -0.41 14.39
N ALA A 62 -5.94 -0.35 13.94
CA ALA A 62 -4.84 0.07 14.80
C ALA A 62 -5.03 1.47 15.35
N TYR A 63 -5.51 2.42 14.53
CA TYR A 63 -5.77 3.79 14.96
C TYR A 63 -6.86 3.86 16.04
N PHE A 64 -7.96 3.11 15.87
CA PHE A 64 -9.00 3.02 16.89
C PHE A 64 -8.48 2.38 18.19
N MET A 65 -7.69 1.33 18.10
CA MET A 65 -7.11 0.68 19.28
C MET A 65 -6.18 1.63 20.05
N VAL A 66 -5.33 2.39 19.33
CA VAL A 66 -4.45 3.38 19.95
C VAL A 66 -5.27 4.53 20.56
N LEU A 67 -6.33 4.99 19.89
CA LEU A 67 -7.21 6.03 20.40
C LEU A 67 -7.90 5.61 21.73
N LEU A 68 -8.34 4.36 21.82
CA LEU A 68 -9.12 3.87 22.97
C LEU A 68 -8.26 3.33 24.11
N SER A 69 -7.07 2.79 23.81
CA SER A 69 -6.25 2.04 24.76
C SER A 69 -4.77 2.45 24.77
N GLY A 70 -4.36 3.41 23.96
CA GLY A 70 -2.98 3.89 23.90
C GLY A 70 -2.58 4.67 25.15
N GLY A 71 -1.34 4.50 25.60
CA GLY A 71 -0.76 5.25 26.71
C GLY A 71 -0.52 6.72 26.35
N MET A 72 -0.78 7.62 27.29
CA MET A 72 -0.56 9.05 27.11
C MET A 72 0.93 9.35 26.85
N GLY A 73 1.21 10.12 25.78
CA GLY A 73 2.55 10.49 25.36
C GLY A 73 3.28 9.38 24.59
N GLU A 74 2.67 8.21 24.40
CA GLU A 74 3.27 7.07 23.71
C GLU A 74 3.15 7.16 22.18
N ALA A 75 4.13 6.57 21.49
CA ALA A 75 4.13 6.42 20.04
C ALA A 75 4.01 4.95 19.64
N TYR A 76 3.13 4.68 18.67
CA TYR A 76 2.81 3.35 18.15
C TYR A 76 3.12 3.27 16.66
N ASN A 77 3.95 2.32 16.27
CA ASN A 77 4.16 2.02 14.85
C ASN A 77 3.00 1.14 14.35
N VAL A 78 2.47 1.51 13.20
CA VAL A 78 1.41 0.76 12.51
C VAL A 78 1.97 0.19 11.22
N ALA A 79 2.34 -1.07 11.24
CA ALA A 79 2.95 -1.78 10.12
C ALA A 79 2.57 -3.25 10.15
N ASN A 80 2.40 -3.86 8.99
CA ASN A 80 2.34 -5.31 8.90
C ASN A 80 3.77 -5.86 8.73
N GLU A 81 4.33 -6.50 9.76
CA GLU A 81 5.71 -7.02 9.72
C GLU A 81 5.88 -8.11 8.64
N SER A 82 4.83 -8.89 8.37
CA SER A 82 4.81 -9.85 7.25
C SER A 82 4.58 -9.20 5.88
N GLY A 83 4.18 -7.93 5.86
CA GLY A 83 4.01 -7.14 4.63
C GLY A 83 5.30 -6.49 4.10
N LYS A 84 6.47 -6.97 4.55
CA LYS A 84 7.76 -6.50 4.05
C LYS A 84 8.09 -7.20 2.74
N ILE A 85 8.29 -6.41 1.69
CA ILE A 85 8.57 -6.90 0.34
C ILE A 85 9.47 -5.91 -0.40
N THR A 86 10.30 -6.36 -1.32
CA THR A 86 11.04 -5.48 -2.23
C THR A 86 10.11 -4.93 -3.33
N ILE A 87 10.49 -3.82 -3.93
CA ILE A 87 9.74 -3.23 -5.05
C ILE A 87 9.67 -4.22 -6.24
N ARG A 88 10.73 -5.00 -6.47
CA ARG A 88 10.77 -6.05 -7.49
C ARG A 88 9.75 -7.14 -7.20
N GLU A 89 9.80 -7.72 -6.00
CA GLU A 89 8.88 -8.76 -5.58
C GLU A 89 7.42 -8.28 -5.59
N LEU A 90 7.17 -7.02 -5.24
CA LEU A 90 5.83 -6.44 -5.33
C LEU A 90 5.33 -6.37 -6.78
N ALA A 91 6.16 -5.91 -7.72
CA ALA A 91 5.79 -5.87 -9.13
C ALA A 91 5.50 -7.28 -9.68
N GLU A 92 6.33 -8.27 -9.33
CA GLU A 92 6.15 -9.67 -9.71
C GLU A 92 4.87 -10.25 -9.08
N LEU A 93 4.61 -9.97 -7.80
CA LEU A 93 3.39 -10.37 -7.12
C LEU A 93 2.14 -9.86 -7.85
N LEU A 94 2.10 -8.57 -8.16
CA LEU A 94 0.96 -7.96 -8.86
C LEU A 94 0.77 -8.55 -10.27
N CYS A 95 1.84 -8.77 -11.03
CA CYS A 95 1.74 -9.44 -12.33
C CYS A 95 1.18 -10.87 -12.22
N ASN A 96 1.61 -11.62 -11.21
CA ASN A 96 1.20 -13.00 -11.00
C ASN A 96 -0.25 -13.13 -10.48
N MET A 97 -0.74 -12.12 -9.77
CA MET A 97 -2.11 -12.10 -9.25
C MET A 97 -3.17 -11.95 -10.34
N PHE A 98 -2.81 -11.34 -11.49
CA PHE A 98 -3.72 -11.05 -12.61
C PHE A 98 -3.16 -11.56 -13.94
N PRO A 99 -3.01 -12.90 -14.08
CA PRO A 99 -2.40 -13.50 -15.29
C PRO A 99 -3.22 -13.24 -16.56
N GLU A 100 -4.52 -13.04 -16.45
CA GLU A 100 -5.43 -12.71 -17.54
C GLU A 100 -5.11 -11.36 -18.18
N LYS A 101 -4.55 -10.41 -17.41
CA LYS A 101 -4.16 -9.09 -17.89
C LYS A 101 -2.87 -9.10 -18.72
N LYS A 102 -2.09 -10.19 -18.68
CA LYS A 102 -0.84 -10.39 -19.44
C LYS A 102 0.21 -9.28 -19.24
N ILE A 103 0.12 -8.55 -18.14
CA ILE A 103 1.07 -7.50 -17.75
C ILE A 103 2.41 -8.11 -17.32
N LYS A 104 3.51 -7.36 -17.51
CA LYS A 104 4.86 -7.81 -17.16
C LYS A 104 5.59 -6.75 -16.36
N ALA A 105 6.42 -7.18 -15.41
CA ALA A 105 7.40 -6.32 -14.78
C ALA A 105 8.59 -6.11 -15.73
N THR A 106 8.94 -4.86 -16.00
CA THR A 106 10.07 -4.46 -16.86
C THR A 106 11.03 -3.62 -16.05
N TYR A 107 12.32 -3.76 -16.36
CA TYR A 107 13.41 -3.08 -15.65
C TYR A 107 14.03 -2.03 -16.57
N GLN A 108 14.04 -0.78 -16.13
CA GLN A 108 14.75 0.27 -16.83
C GLN A 108 16.23 0.24 -16.41
N LYS A 109 17.15 0.25 -17.38
CA LYS A 109 18.58 0.43 -17.10
C LYS A 109 18.81 1.82 -16.52
N GLN A 110 19.36 1.88 -15.32
CA GLN A 110 19.71 3.16 -14.69
C GLN A 110 21.21 3.38 -14.65
N ASP A 111 21.60 4.67 -14.63
CA ASP A 111 22.97 5.09 -14.43
C ASP A 111 23.45 4.75 -13.01
N ALA A 112 24.73 4.35 -12.91
CA ALA A 112 25.35 3.87 -11.67
C ALA A 112 25.24 4.83 -10.47
N ASN A 113 25.14 6.14 -10.71
CA ASN A 113 25.04 7.17 -9.67
C ASN A 113 23.70 7.21 -8.92
N TYR A 114 22.65 6.61 -9.47
CA TYR A 114 21.33 6.56 -8.82
C TYR A 114 21.26 5.46 -7.75
N LEU A 115 22.06 4.41 -7.91
CA LEU A 115 22.05 3.22 -7.05
C LEU A 115 22.65 3.44 -5.66
N GLU A 116 23.64 4.33 -5.52
CA GLU A 116 24.33 4.57 -4.23
C GLU A 116 23.43 5.16 -3.13
N ASN A 117 22.37 5.86 -3.48
CA ASN A 117 21.51 6.56 -2.51
C ASN A 117 20.28 5.79 -2.03
N GLN A 118 19.95 4.66 -2.66
CA GLN A 118 18.72 3.92 -2.37
C GLN A 118 18.85 2.80 -1.34
N HIS A 119 20.04 2.30 -1.06
CA HIS A 119 20.27 1.15 -0.17
C HIS A 119 20.09 1.43 1.34
N LYS A 120 19.79 2.66 1.75
CA LYS A 120 19.86 3.07 3.16
C LYS A 120 18.54 3.05 3.95
N VAL A 121 17.42 2.62 3.41
CA VAL A 121 16.15 2.65 4.16
C VAL A 121 15.64 1.23 4.44
N HIS A 122 16.27 0.57 5.38
CA HIS A 122 15.80 -0.68 5.97
C HIS A 122 15.39 -0.47 7.44
N SER A 123 14.45 0.42 7.74
CA SER A 123 13.89 0.47 9.09
C SER A 123 12.72 -0.50 9.19
N MET A 124 12.94 -1.66 9.80
CA MET A 124 11.82 -2.43 10.33
C MET A 124 11.21 -1.66 11.48
N GLN A 125 9.95 -1.28 11.34
CA GLN A 125 9.19 -0.67 12.43
C GLN A 125 8.64 -1.81 13.29
N SER A 126 9.20 -2.00 14.51
CA SER A 126 8.60 -2.92 15.46
C SER A 126 7.21 -2.46 15.85
N THR A 127 6.25 -3.39 15.84
CA THR A 127 4.87 -3.19 16.27
C THR A 127 4.57 -3.76 17.65
N ASP A 128 5.58 -4.09 18.44
CA ASP A 128 5.44 -4.76 19.74
C ASP A 128 4.53 -3.99 20.72
N LYS A 129 4.60 -2.65 20.73
CA LYS A 129 3.70 -1.84 21.55
C LYS A 129 2.23 -2.01 21.12
N LEU A 130 1.99 -2.07 19.82
CA LEU A 130 0.65 -2.23 19.28
C LEU A 130 0.12 -3.66 19.50
N LYS A 131 0.98 -4.66 19.38
CA LYS A 131 0.66 -6.06 19.73
C LYS A 131 0.26 -6.22 21.19
N LYS A 132 0.89 -5.48 22.10
CA LYS A 132 0.49 -5.46 23.53
C LYS A 132 -0.92 -4.90 23.76
N LEU A 133 -1.44 -4.08 22.86
CA LEU A 133 -2.83 -3.64 22.87
C LEU A 133 -3.78 -4.68 22.23
N GLY A 134 -3.26 -5.80 21.72
CA GLY A 134 -4.04 -6.86 21.09
C GLY A 134 -4.21 -6.72 19.57
N TRP A 135 -3.50 -5.78 18.92
CA TRP A 135 -3.60 -5.60 17.48
C TRP A 135 -2.67 -6.56 16.72
N TYR A 136 -3.24 -7.19 15.70
CA TYR A 136 -2.52 -7.99 14.71
C TYR A 136 -3.12 -7.71 13.31
N PRO A 137 -2.29 -7.67 12.25
CA PRO A 137 -2.80 -7.51 10.89
C PRO A 137 -3.54 -8.78 10.46
N ASN A 138 -4.68 -8.60 9.76
CA ASN A 138 -5.53 -9.68 9.25
C ASN A 138 -5.35 -9.89 7.73
N PHE A 139 -4.77 -8.90 7.04
CA PHE A 139 -4.58 -8.94 5.60
C PHE A 139 -3.12 -9.20 5.26
N ASP A 140 -2.86 -10.25 4.48
CA ASP A 140 -1.61 -10.42 3.75
C ASP A 140 -1.58 -9.47 2.53
N LEU A 141 -0.42 -9.38 1.87
CA LEU A 141 -0.25 -8.50 0.71
C LEU A 141 -1.18 -8.86 -0.44
N GLU A 142 -1.32 -10.14 -0.74
CA GLU A 142 -2.12 -10.63 -1.85
C GLU A 142 -3.60 -10.27 -1.67
N LYS A 143 -4.18 -10.60 -0.52
CA LYS A 143 -5.58 -10.24 -0.22
C LYS A 143 -5.81 -8.73 -0.22
N GLY A 144 -4.87 -7.97 0.36
CA GLY A 144 -4.98 -6.51 0.42
C GLY A 144 -4.96 -5.88 -0.97
N PHE A 145 -3.97 -6.23 -1.81
CA PHE A 145 -3.87 -5.69 -3.17
C PHE A 145 -5.02 -6.16 -4.07
N LYS A 146 -5.45 -7.42 -3.94
CA LYS A 146 -6.61 -7.93 -4.69
C LYS A 146 -7.87 -7.12 -4.38
N ARG A 147 -8.15 -6.83 -3.11
CA ARG A 147 -9.29 -6.00 -2.72
C ARG A 147 -9.15 -4.56 -3.20
N THR A 148 -7.94 -4.01 -3.13
CA THR A 148 -7.66 -2.66 -3.61
C THR A 148 -7.95 -2.53 -5.10
N ILE A 149 -7.38 -3.42 -5.92
CA ILE A 149 -7.56 -3.39 -7.38
C ILE A 149 -9.02 -3.67 -7.75
N GLY A 150 -9.65 -4.67 -7.13
CA GLY A 150 -11.06 -4.99 -7.37
C GLY A 150 -12.01 -3.83 -7.10
N SER A 151 -11.75 -3.00 -6.08
CA SER A 151 -12.59 -1.83 -5.81
C SER A 151 -12.56 -0.79 -6.93
N PHE A 152 -11.43 -0.59 -7.58
CA PHE A 152 -11.33 0.32 -8.73
C PHE A 152 -12.01 -0.25 -9.98
N GLU A 153 -11.95 -1.57 -10.18
CA GLU A 153 -12.62 -2.22 -11.29
C GLU A 153 -14.15 -2.15 -11.16
N GLU A 154 -14.67 -2.32 -9.93
CA GLU A 154 -16.10 -2.15 -9.64
C GLU A 154 -16.56 -0.71 -9.86
N GLU A 155 -15.78 0.29 -9.43
CA GLU A 155 -16.10 1.71 -9.67
C GLU A 155 -16.12 2.04 -11.16
N ASN A 156 -15.17 1.54 -11.95
CA ASN A 156 -15.12 1.76 -13.39
C ASN A 156 -16.34 1.16 -14.09
N ASN A 157 -16.72 -0.06 -13.75
CA ASN A 157 -17.90 -0.72 -14.32
C ASN A 157 -19.20 0.05 -14.01
N THR A 158 -19.36 0.52 -12.77
CA THR A 158 -20.54 1.30 -12.35
C THR A 158 -20.62 2.64 -13.08
N ASN A 159 -19.47 3.28 -13.33
CA ASN A 159 -19.41 4.55 -14.07
C ASN A 159 -19.70 4.37 -15.58
N GLU A 160 -19.35 3.24 -16.17
CA GLU A 160 -19.68 2.93 -17.57
C GLU A 160 -21.18 2.64 -17.75
N GLU A 161 -21.78 1.88 -16.85
CA GLU A 161 -23.22 1.59 -16.85
C GLU A 161 -24.06 2.88 -16.70
N SER A 162 -23.65 3.80 -15.83
CA SER A 162 -24.35 5.08 -15.62
C SER A 162 -24.26 6.02 -16.82
N LYS A 163 -23.18 5.98 -17.60
CA LYS A 163 -23.03 6.75 -18.84
C LYS A 163 -23.88 6.19 -19.98
N HIS A 164 -24.05 4.88 -20.06
CA HIS A 164 -24.89 4.23 -21.08
C HIS A 164 -26.38 4.55 -20.88
N CYS A 165 -26.82 4.58 -19.62
CA CYS A 165 -28.21 4.93 -19.28
C CYS A 165 -28.56 6.40 -19.53
N SER A 166 -27.55 7.30 -19.60
CA SER A 166 -27.76 8.73 -19.84
C SER A 166 -27.73 9.11 -21.33
N SER A 167 -27.32 8.20 -22.21
CA SER A 167 -27.26 8.42 -23.67
C SER A 167 -28.53 7.99 -24.43
N ASP A 168 -29.49 7.38 -23.75
CA ASP A 168 -30.72 6.85 -24.32
C ASP A 168 -31.97 7.73 -24.01
N ILE A 169 -31.77 8.96 -23.55
CA ILE A 169 -32.78 9.98 -23.33
C ILE A 169 -32.50 11.16 -24.28
#